data_c77d52da9c05421f95af9b9d1b38b4b1
#
_entry.id   c77d52da9c05421f95af9b9d1b38b4b1
#
_cell.length_a   1.000
_cell.length_b   1.000
_cell.length_c   1.000
_cell.angle_alpha   90.00
_cell.angle_beta   90.00
_cell.angle_gamma   90.00
#
_symmetry.space_group_name_H-M   'P 1'
#
loop_
_entity.id
_entity.type
_entity.pdbx_description
1 polymer ?
#
loop_
_entity_poly.entity_id
_entity_poly.type
_entity_poly.pdbx_seq_one_letter_code
_entity_poly.pdbx_strand_id
1 'polypeptide(L)'
;MKRNYWLLAIVFLLSTLHAQAGEWIRINQLGYLPQSKKVAVFMSEVPVEVNNYSLVDVFTGKTVRTFTSPRKTGPIGQMKSTYRLDFSTFDTPGTYYLKAGKAVSPHFPINHRVYNGTADFLLNYMRQQRCGYNPFLKDSCHVHDGFIVYHPTK
;
A
#
# COMPACT_ATOMS: atom_id res chain seq x y z
N MET A 1 -17.00 -29.79 46.77
CA MET A 1 -16.94 -28.58 45.93
C MET A 1 -15.95 -28.82 44.81
N LYS A 2 -16.42 -29.18 43.60
CA LYS A 2 -15.55 -29.30 42.42
C LYS A 2 -15.33 -27.91 41.87
N ARG A 3 -14.15 -27.31 42.08
CA ARG A 3 -13.79 -25.99 41.56
C ARG A 3 -13.69 -26.06 40.02
N ASN A 4 -14.41 -25.16 39.37
CA ASN A 4 -14.49 -25.08 37.90
C ASN A 4 -13.19 -24.53 37.30
N TYR A 5 -12.13 -25.31 37.29
CA TYR A 5 -10.83 -24.94 36.67
C TYR A 5 -10.93 -24.74 35.16
N TRP A 6 -11.99 -25.23 34.54
CA TRP A 6 -12.29 -25.04 33.13
C TRP A 6 -12.52 -23.58 32.75
N LEU A 7 -13.19 -22.80 33.61
CA LEU A 7 -13.39 -21.36 33.36
C LEU A 7 -12.08 -20.60 33.42
N LEU A 8 -11.17 -20.94 34.30
CA LEU A 8 -9.85 -20.33 34.37
C LEU A 8 -9.00 -20.66 33.13
N ALA A 9 -9.08 -21.89 32.62
CA ALA A 9 -8.39 -22.31 31.41
C ALA A 9 -8.91 -21.56 30.17
N ILE A 10 -10.23 -21.36 30.05
CA ILE A 10 -10.84 -20.59 28.96
C ILE A 10 -10.44 -19.12 29.01
N VAL A 11 -10.43 -18.52 30.20
CA VAL A 11 -10.00 -17.11 30.36
C VAL A 11 -8.52 -16.93 30.01
N PHE A 12 -7.68 -17.92 30.37
CA PHE A 12 -6.26 -17.90 30.03
C PHE A 12 -6.02 -18.10 28.54
N LEU A 13 -6.83 -18.92 27.84
CA LEU A 13 -6.75 -19.14 26.41
C LEU A 13 -7.19 -17.91 25.61
N LEU A 14 -8.19 -17.17 26.11
CA LEU A 14 -8.68 -15.94 25.49
C LEU A 14 -7.72 -14.76 25.65
N SER A 15 -6.88 -14.75 26.69
CA SER A 15 -5.91 -13.67 26.92
C SER A 15 -4.70 -13.71 25.98
N THR A 16 -4.51 -14.77 25.19
CA THR A 16 -3.39 -14.89 24.24
C THR A 16 -3.70 -14.36 22.84
N LEU A 17 -4.92 -13.89 22.57
CA LEU A 17 -5.28 -13.18 21.34
C LEU A 17 -4.72 -11.74 21.38
N HIS A 18 -3.40 -11.62 21.34
CA HIS A 18 -2.77 -10.33 21.11
C HIS A 18 -3.03 -9.94 19.65
N ALA A 19 -3.82 -8.89 19.44
CA ALA A 19 -3.92 -8.24 18.15
C ALA A 19 -2.50 -7.84 17.72
N GLN A 20 -1.97 -8.52 16.71
CA GLN A 20 -0.62 -8.25 16.23
C GLN A 20 -0.67 -6.88 15.57
N ALA A 21 -0.01 -5.90 16.16
CA ALA A 21 0.04 -4.54 15.61
C ALA A 21 0.57 -4.59 14.17
N GLY A 22 -0.18 -3.97 13.27
CA GLY A 22 0.12 -4.02 11.85
C GLY A 22 1.34 -3.15 11.51
N GLU A 23 2.22 -3.72 10.69
CA GLU A 23 3.30 -3.02 10.03
C GLU A 23 3.15 -3.19 8.54
N TRP A 24 3.26 -2.11 7.77
CA TRP A 24 3.09 -2.13 6.31
C TRP A 24 4.14 -1.31 5.60
N ILE A 25 4.44 -1.71 4.36
CA ILE A 25 5.16 -0.89 3.40
C ILE A 25 4.23 -0.59 2.24
N ARG A 26 3.97 0.69 1.98
CA ARG A 26 3.23 1.18 0.82
C ARG A 26 4.20 1.64 -0.25
N ILE A 27 3.94 1.23 -1.46
CA ILE A 27 4.84 1.45 -2.60
C ILE A 27 4.03 1.61 -3.89
N ASN A 28 4.61 2.26 -4.89
CA ASN A 28 4.03 2.29 -6.23
C ASN A 28 4.09 0.90 -6.86
N GLN A 29 2.94 0.25 -6.99
CA GLN A 29 2.82 -1.11 -7.52
C GLN A 29 2.96 -1.18 -9.04
N LEU A 30 2.79 -0.06 -9.76
CA LEU A 30 3.13 0.01 -11.18
C LEU A 30 4.64 -0.17 -11.39
N GLY A 31 5.44 0.22 -10.41
CA GLY A 31 6.89 0.13 -10.44
C GLY A 31 7.58 1.46 -10.73
N TYR A 32 8.84 1.37 -11.10
CA TYR A 32 9.71 2.54 -11.26
C TYR A 32 10.60 2.43 -12.50
N LEU A 33 10.90 3.57 -13.10
CA LEU A 33 11.99 3.66 -14.07
C LEU A 33 13.34 3.52 -13.34
N PRO A 34 14.37 2.90 -13.94
CA PRO A 34 15.68 2.72 -13.30
C PRO A 34 16.27 4.01 -12.74
N GLN A 35 16.21 5.09 -13.51
CA GLN A 35 16.80 6.40 -13.17
C GLN A 35 15.85 7.32 -12.37
N SER A 36 14.62 6.88 -12.07
CA SER A 36 13.65 7.72 -11.37
C SER A 36 13.87 7.74 -9.85
N LYS A 37 13.25 8.72 -9.19
CA LYS A 37 13.11 8.71 -7.74
C LYS A 37 12.23 7.53 -7.29
N LYS A 38 12.75 6.72 -6.36
CA LYS A 38 12.10 5.52 -5.85
C LYS A 38 11.96 5.61 -4.34
N VAL A 39 10.72 5.79 -3.88
CA VAL A 39 10.43 5.94 -2.45
C VAL A 39 9.24 5.07 -2.09
N ALA A 40 9.35 4.35 -0.99
CA ALA A 40 8.26 3.68 -0.31
C ALA A 40 8.00 4.32 1.07
N VAL A 41 6.87 3.98 1.68
CA VAL A 41 6.52 4.43 3.03
C VAL A 41 6.28 3.22 3.92
N PHE A 42 7.07 3.12 4.97
CA PHE A 42 6.81 2.20 6.08
C PHE A 42 5.86 2.86 7.08
N MET A 43 4.92 2.11 7.59
CA MET A 43 3.96 2.56 8.62
C MET A 43 3.75 1.45 9.66
N SER A 44 3.57 1.87 10.92
CA SER A 44 3.22 0.97 12.02
C SER A 44 2.24 1.63 12.98
N GLU A 45 1.27 0.86 13.47
CA GLU A 45 0.30 1.27 14.51
C GLU A 45 0.94 1.40 15.89
N VAL A 46 2.11 0.84 16.09
CA VAL A 46 2.88 0.95 17.33
C VAL A 46 4.19 1.69 17.09
N PRO A 47 4.80 2.25 18.14
CA PRO A 47 6.12 2.82 18.04
C PRO A 47 7.16 1.75 17.63
N VAL A 48 7.79 1.93 16.48
CA VAL A 48 8.84 1.05 15.94
C VAL A 48 9.99 1.90 15.44
N GLU A 49 11.22 1.49 15.74
CA GLU A 49 12.42 2.07 15.17
C GLU A 49 12.92 1.21 14.00
N VAL A 50 13.03 1.83 12.83
CA VAL A 50 13.54 1.21 11.62
C VAL A 50 14.89 1.81 11.30
N ASN A 51 15.97 1.03 11.47
CA ASN A 51 17.34 1.48 11.22
C ASN A 51 17.82 1.11 9.82
N ASN A 52 17.29 0.04 9.25
CA ASN A 52 17.63 -0.44 7.92
C ASN A 52 16.43 -1.07 7.23
N TYR A 53 16.54 -1.20 5.92
CA TYR A 53 15.57 -1.91 5.08
C TYR A 53 16.33 -2.53 3.89
N SER A 54 15.79 -3.62 3.39
CA SER A 54 16.43 -4.43 2.36
C SER A 54 15.57 -4.50 1.10
N LEU A 55 16.21 -4.42 -0.05
CA LEU A 55 15.65 -4.74 -1.34
C LEU A 55 15.96 -6.20 -1.66
N VAL A 56 14.95 -6.97 -1.98
CA VAL A 56 15.04 -8.40 -2.22
C VAL A 56 14.54 -8.71 -3.62
N ASP A 57 15.29 -9.51 -4.35
CA ASP A 57 14.89 -10.00 -5.66
C ASP A 57 13.83 -11.11 -5.51
N VAL A 58 12.72 -10.98 -6.24
CA VAL A 58 11.56 -11.88 -6.11
C VAL A 58 11.88 -13.30 -6.57
N PHE A 59 12.68 -13.45 -7.63
CA PHE A 59 12.95 -14.75 -8.24
C PHE A 59 13.99 -15.57 -7.47
N THR A 60 14.99 -14.89 -6.93
CA THR A 60 16.08 -15.57 -6.22
C THR A 60 15.88 -15.59 -4.70
N GLY A 61 15.01 -14.73 -4.17
CA GLY A 61 14.81 -14.54 -2.73
C GLY A 61 16.04 -13.90 -2.03
N LYS A 62 17.04 -13.46 -2.78
CA LYS A 62 18.28 -12.90 -2.23
C LYS A 62 18.12 -11.39 -2.01
N THR A 63 18.66 -10.90 -0.90
CA THR A 63 18.84 -9.47 -0.67
C THR A 63 19.88 -8.94 -1.65
N VAL A 64 19.45 -8.03 -2.53
CA VAL A 64 20.33 -7.41 -3.53
C VAL A 64 20.95 -6.12 -3.01
N ARG A 65 20.28 -5.44 -2.07
CA ARG A 65 20.81 -4.24 -1.42
C ARG A 65 20.17 -4.00 -0.07
N THR A 66 20.97 -3.50 0.87
CA THR A 66 20.50 -2.99 2.17
C THR A 66 20.78 -1.50 2.23
N PHE A 67 19.80 -0.75 2.74
CA PHE A 67 19.83 0.68 2.94
C PHE A 67 19.76 0.97 4.43
N THR A 68 20.42 2.04 4.86
CA THR A 68 20.46 2.48 6.24
C THR A 68 19.78 3.84 6.40
N SER A 69 19.44 4.18 7.64
CA SER A 69 18.93 5.49 8.03
C SER A 69 17.73 5.98 7.22
N PRO A 70 16.60 5.23 7.24
CA PRO A 70 15.36 5.71 6.64
C PRO A 70 14.91 7.00 7.33
N ARG A 71 14.32 7.92 6.55
CA ARG A 71 13.89 9.20 7.09
C ARG A 71 12.60 9.04 7.88
N LYS A 72 12.66 9.22 9.19
CA LYS A 72 11.48 9.28 10.06
C LYS A 72 10.64 10.51 9.73
N THR A 73 9.32 10.34 9.56
CA THR A 73 8.38 11.42 9.25
C THR A 73 7.39 11.72 10.38
N GLY A 74 7.42 10.91 11.44
CA GLY A 74 6.54 11.07 12.59
C GLY A 74 5.19 10.36 12.44
N PRO A 75 4.31 10.49 13.45
CA PRO A 75 3.00 9.86 13.42
C PRO A 75 2.08 10.53 12.37
N ILE A 76 1.24 9.72 11.71
CA ILE A 76 0.24 10.18 10.73
C ILE A 76 -1.07 9.42 10.99
N GLY A 77 -2.13 10.11 11.39
CA GLY A 77 -3.40 9.50 11.74
C GLY A 77 -3.23 8.48 12.86
N GLN A 78 -3.64 7.24 12.63
CA GLN A 78 -3.51 6.15 13.60
C GLN A 78 -2.10 5.53 13.64
N MET A 79 -1.24 5.82 12.65
CA MET A 79 0.12 5.30 12.57
C MET A 79 1.04 6.03 13.55
N LYS A 80 1.66 5.28 14.47
CA LYS A 80 2.58 5.81 15.48
C LYS A 80 3.99 6.02 14.96
N SER A 81 4.38 5.21 13.96
CA SER A 81 5.68 5.33 13.30
C SER A 81 5.52 5.32 11.80
N THR A 82 6.12 6.30 11.13
CA THR A 82 6.20 6.35 9.65
C THR A 82 7.60 6.74 9.21
N TYR A 83 8.07 6.07 8.15
CA TYR A 83 9.41 6.28 7.58
C TYR A 83 9.35 6.32 6.07
N ARG A 84 10.14 7.18 5.47
CA ARG A 84 10.40 7.16 4.02
C ARG A 84 11.61 6.28 3.75
N LEU A 85 11.41 5.29 2.89
CA LEU A 85 12.40 4.33 2.44
C LEU A 85 12.83 4.73 1.03
N ASP A 86 13.93 5.46 0.90
CA ASP A 86 14.45 5.96 -0.38
C ASP A 86 15.49 4.96 -0.93
N PHE A 87 15.15 4.31 -2.02
CA PHE A 87 16.03 3.37 -2.73
C PHE A 87 16.36 3.83 -4.17
N SER A 88 16.34 5.15 -4.39
CA SER A 88 16.59 5.77 -5.70
C SER A 88 17.95 5.44 -6.29
N THR A 89 18.95 5.14 -5.44
CA THR A 89 20.30 4.78 -5.86
C THR A 89 20.43 3.37 -6.46
N PHE A 90 19.37 2.57 -6.42
CA PHE A 90 19.32 1.26 -7.04
C PHE A 90 18.59 1.36 -8.39
N ASP A 91 19.24 1.01 -9.48
CA ASP A 91 18.78 1.23 -10.85
C ASP A 91 18.68 -0.04 -11.71
N THR A 92 19.07 -1.18 -11.16
CA THR A 92 19.07 -2.46 -11.89
C THR A 92 17.64 -2.90 -12.21
N PRO A 93 17.30 -3.17 -13.50
CA PRO A 93 16.01 -3.71 -13.87
C PRO A 93 15.76 -5.09 -13.26
N GLY A 94 14.51 -5.34 -12.86
CA GLY A 94 14.09 -6.60 -12.23
C GLY A 94 12.77 -6.45 -11.50
N THR A 95 12.37 -7.51 -10.78
CA THR A 95 11.19 -7.50 -9.90
C THR A 95 11.62 -7.70 -8.45
N TYR A 96 11.20 -6.80 -7.60
CA TYR A 96 11.69 -6.69 -6.24
C TYR A 96 10.57 -6.50 -5.22
N TYR A 97 10.92 -6.67 -3.96
CA TYR A 97 10.13 -6.23 -2.82
C TYR A 97 11.03 -5.66 -1.72
N LEU A 98 10.48 -4.81 -0.87
CA LEU A 98 11.18 -4.24 0.28
C LEU A 98 10.81 -4.99 1.56
N LYS A 99 11.79 -5.15 2.43
CA LYS A 99 11.62 -5.63 3.82
C LYS A 99 12.14 -4.59 4.79
N ALA A 100 11.33 -4.24 5.80
CA ALA A 100 11.74 -3.38 6.90
C ALA A 100 11.03 -3.86 8.18
N GLY A 101 11.79 -4.18 9.21
CA GLY A 101 11.22 -4.82 10.39
C GLY A 101 10.48 -6.12 10.03
N LYS A 102 9.21 -6.22 10.43
CA LYS A 102 8.33 -7.33 10.07
C LYS A 102 7.55 -7.09 8.77
N ALA A 103 7.54 -5.86 8.27
CA ALA A 103 6.80 -5.48 7.08
C ALA A 103 7.51 -5.93 5.80
N VAL A 104 6.70 -6.39 4.85
CA VAL A 104 7.10 -6.73 3.49
C VAL A 104 6.20 -5.95 2.53
N SER A 105 6.79 -5.34 1.51
CA SER A 105 6.01 -4.63 0.48
C SER A 105 5.37 -5.60 -0.51
N PRO A 106 4.34 -5.16 -1.25
CA PRO A 106 4.00 -5.79 -2.52
C PRO A 106 5.21 -5.84 -3.46
N HIS A 107 5.18 -6.79 -4.41
CA HIS A 107 6.18 -6.87 -5.47
C HIS A 107 6.02 -5.69 -6.43
N PHE A 108 7.13 -5.19 -6.95
CA PHE A 108 7.14 -4.10 -7.92
C PHE A 108 8.27 -4.27 -8.93
N PRO A 109 8.06 -3.90 -10.19
CA PRO A 109 9.11 -3.92 -11.21
C PRO A 109 9.94 -2.63 -11.19
N ILE A 110 11.22 -2.75 -11.54
CA ILE A 110 12.06 -1.66 -12.02
C ILE A 110 12.35 -1.96 -13.49
N ASN A 111 11.86 -1.11 -14.40
CA ASN A 111 11.99 -1.36 -15.84
C ASN A 111 11.87 -0.05 -16.63
N HIS A 112 12.57 0.04 -17.77
CA HIS A 112 12.53 1.19 -18.67
C HIS A 112 11.14 1.42 -19.32
N ARG A 113 10.30 0.38 -19.37
CA ARG A 113 8.97 0.41 -19.99
C ARG A 113 7.83 0.27 -18.98
N VAL A 114 8.10 0.49 -17.70
CA VAL A 114 7.16 0.22 -16.60
C VAL A 114 5.83 0.98 -16.73
N TYR A 115 5.84 2.13 -17.39
CA TYR A 115 4.65 2.96 -17.60
C TYR A 115 4.04 2.85 -19.02
N ASN A 116 4.55 1.93 -19.86
CA ASN A 116 3.96 1.73 -21.18
C ASN A 116 2.51 1.24 -21.04
N GLY A 117 1.60 1.87 -21.78
CA GLY A 117 0.16 1.57 -21.72
C GLY A 117 -0.58 2.16 -20.53
N THR A 118 0.10 2.76 -19.54
CA THR A 118 -0.56 3.33 -18.36
C THR A 118 -1.51 4.48 -18.72
N ALA A 119 -1.17 5.28 -19.73
CA ALA A 119 -2.03 6.36 -20.21
C ALA A 119 -3.36 5.83 -20.78
N ASP A 120 -3.35 4.69 -21.46
CA ASP A 120 -4.55 4.07 -22.02
C ASP A 120 -5.47 3.57 -20.92
N PHE A 121 -4.92 2.99 -19.83
CA PHE A 121 -5.71 2.62 -18.66
C PHE A 121 -6.36 3.84 -17.98
N LEU A 122 -5.62 4.93 -17.83
CA LEU A 122 -6.16 6.17 -17.26
C LEU A 122 -7.26 6.77 -18.13
N LEU A 123 -7.06 6.81 -19.46
CA LEU A 123 -8.08 7.23 -20.39
C LEU A 123 -9.33 6.37 -20.34
N ASN A 124 -9.14 5.05 -20.25
CA ASN A 124 -10.25 4.11 -20.13
C ASN A 124 -11.03 4.32 -18.84
N TYR A 125 -10.32 4.50 -17.72
CA TYR A 125 -10.95 4.84 -16.43
C TYR A 125 -11.77 6.14 -16.52
N MET A 126 -11.18 7.21 -17.08
CA MET A 126 -11.87 8.49 -17.27
C MET A 126 -13.12 8.35 -18.16
N ARG A 127 -13.05 7.53 -19.20
CA ARG A 127 -14.20 7.24 -20.07
C ARG A 127 -15.31 6.52 -19.32
N GLN A 128 -14.96 5.60 -18.43
CA GLN A 128 -15.93 4.87 -17.61
C GLN A 128 -16.59 5.74 -16.53
N GLN A 129 -15.87 6.72 -16.00
CA GLN A 129 -16.39 7.69 -15.02
C GLN A 129 -17.25 8.79 -15.64
N ARG A 130 -17.32 8.83 -16.96
CA ARG A 130 -18.06 9.85 -17.68
C ARG A 130 -19.56 9.62 -17.54
N CYS A 131 -20.32 10.66 -17.19
CA CYS A 131 -21.78 10.61 -17.16
C CYS A 131 -22.35 10.39 -18.57
N GLY A 132 -23.50 9.71 -18.66
CA GLY A 132 -24.19 9.39 -19.89
C GLY A 132 -23.85 8.02 -20.45
N TYR A 133 -24.04 7.85 -21.76
CA TYR A 133 -23.84 6.55 -22.41
C TYR A 133 -22.37 6.13 -22.44
N ASN A 134 -22.08 4.94 -21.91
CA ASN A 134 -20.78 4.33 -21.95
C ASN A 134 -20.73 3.25 -23.05
N PRO A 135 -19.97 3.46 -24.15
CA PRO A 135 -19.94 2.54 -25.27
C PRO A 135 -19.26 1.19 -24.95
N PHE A 136 -18.44 1.12 -23.88
CA PHE A 136 -17.79 -0.13 -23.47
C PHE A 136 -18.73 -1.02 -22.67
N LEU A 137 -19.50 -0.44 -21.77
CA LEU A 137 -20.51 -1.15 -20.96
C LEU A 137 -21.82 -1.30 -21.72
N LYS A 138 -22.01 -0.59 -22.84
CA LYS A 138 -23.25 -0.51 -23.62
C LYS A 138 -24.45 -0.10 -22.74
N ASP A 139 -24.20 0.75 -21.76
CA ASP A 139 -25.17 1.19 -20.79
C ASP A 139 -24.97 2.67 -20.46
N SER A 140 -25.98 3.30 -19.87
CA SER A 140 -25.94 4.68 -19.40
C SER A 140 -25.82 4.71 -17.87
N CYS A 141 -24.81 5.42 -17.37
CA CYS A 141 -24.61 5.64 -15.94
C CYS A 141 -24.71 7.13 -15.60
N HIS A 142 -25.05 7.42 -14.35
CA HIS A 142 -25.12 8.78 -13.78
C HIS A 142 -26.05 9.73 -14.55
N VAL A 143 -27.10 9.21 -15.18
CA VAL A 143 -28.09 10.02 -15.92
C VAL A 143 -29.11 10.71 -15.00
N HIS A 144 -29.15 10.31 -13.74
CA HIS A 144 -30.08 10.83 -12.73
C HIS A 144 -29.37 11.42 -11.49
N ASP A 145 -28.08 11.65 -11.55
CA ASP A 145 -27.29 12.12 -10.40
C ASP A 145 -27.45 13.61 -10.07
N GLY A 146 -28.20 14.35 -10.87
CA GLY A 146 -28.48 15.74 -10.63
C GLY A 146 -29.94 16.06 -10.86
N PHE A 147 -30.65 16.45 -9.82
CA PHE A 147 -31.96 17.06 -9.96
C PHE A 147 -31.79 18.57 -10.12
N ILE A 148 -32.29 19.11 -11.21
CA ILE A 148 -32.42 20.58 -11.34
C ILE A 148 -33.63 20.98 -10.45
N VAL A 149 -33.34 21.65 -9.35
CA VAL A 149 -34.37 22.24 -8.50
C VAL A 149 -34.74 23.58 -9.10
N TYR A 150 -35.90 23.64 -9.75
CA TYR A 150 -36.48 24.92 -10.16
C TYR A 150 -37.05 25.59 -8.91
N HIS A 151 -36.51 26.72 -8.52
CA HIS A 151 -37.13 27.59 -7.54
C HIS A 151 -38.33 28.25 -8.24
N PRO A 152 -39.58 28.09 -7.73
CA PRO A 152 -40.68 28.86 -8.27
C PRO A 152 -40.34 30.32 -8.02
N THR A 153 -40.20 31.08 -9.09
CA THR A 153 -40.17 32.53 -9.01
C THR A 153 -41.47 33.02 -8.42
N LYS A 154 -41.35 33.73 -7.29
CA LYS A 154 -42.49 34.43 -6.70
C LYS A 154 -43.00 35.52 -7.64
#